data_c495ddd4f781b4e53a675e1a622fbb35
#
_entry.id   c495ddd4f781b4e53a675e1a622fbb35
#
_cell.length_a   1.000
_cell.length_b   1.000
_cell.length_c   1.000
_cell.angle_alpha   90.00
_cell.angle_beta   90.00
_cell.angle_gamma   90.00
#
_symmetry.space_group_name_H-M   'P 1'
#
loop_
_entity.id
_entity.type
_entity.pdbx_description
1 polymer ?
#
loop_
_entity_poly.entity_id
_entity_poly.type
_entity_poly.pdbx_seq_one_letter_code
_entity_poly.pdbx_strand_id
1 'polypeptide(L)'
;MKIAMIGHKRIPSKEGGVEVVVEELATRLVKKGHQVDVYNRKGKNVQDKNADKQNKKIKNYKGIKIITIPTINKKGLDALIYSFLASIKAIFGKYDVLHYHAEGSCAMLWIPHLFKKKIVVTIHGLDWQRSKWGGFATKYIKFGEKLAVKYADEIIVLSKGVQKYFKDTYNRDTHFIQNGVNKPVISKAEEIKKKWNLEKDNYILFLARIVPEKGLHYLIDAYKQIKTDKKLVIAGGASHTNDYLQSIKQMIKSDDRIVMTGFVQGKTLDELFSNCYLYCLPSDIEGMPISLLEAMSYGNNCLVSDIEENTQVTDKYAMHFKKSDVNDLKSKLRECLDGKNRIESNVISDYVLKKYNWDDVVEKTEEIYKIK
;
A
#
# COMPACT_ATOMS: atom_id res chain seq x y z
N MET A 1 20.78 -5.31 16.49
CA MET A 1 19.68 -6.24 16.89
C MET A 1 19.43 -7.23 15.77
N LYS A 2 18.86 -8.37 16.11
CA LYS A 2 18.36 -9.35 15.16
C LYS A 2 16.83 -9.30 15.11
N ILE A 3 16.25 -9.01 13.96
CA ILE A 3 14.84 -8.69 13.76
C ILE A 3 14.20 -9.68 12.79
N ALA A 4 13.02 -10.20 13.11
CA ALA A 4 12.20 -10.97 12.17
C ALA A 4 10.99 -10.15 11.73
N MET A 5 10.73 -10.07 10.42
CA MET A 5 9.53 -9.44 9.85
C MET A 5 8.58 -10.50 9.29
N ILE A 6 7.33 -10.48 9.76
CA ILE A 6 6.30 -11.52 9.51
C ILE A 6 4.99 -10.83 9.12
N GLY A 7 4.16 -11.46 8.27
CA GLY A 7 2.79 -11.01 7.99
C GLY A 7 2.53 -10.51 6.57
N HIS A 8 3.55 -10.05 5.87
CA HIS A 8 3.48 -9.69 4.45
C HIS A 8 3.45 -10.93 3.55
N LYS A 9 3.21 -10.74 2.24
CA LYS A 9 3.28 -11.85 1.30
C LYS A 9 4.72 -12.22 0.99
N ARG A 10 5.47 -11.32 0.37
CA ARG A 10 6.88 -11.51 0.02
C ARG A 10 7.60 -10.22 -0.33
N ILE A 11 8.92 -10.22 -0.18
CA ILE A 11 9.84 -9.24 -0.77
C ILE A 11 10.91 -9.99 -1.58
N PRO A 12 11.47 -9.40 -2.67
CA PRO A 12 11.02 -8.14 -3.27
C PRO A 12 9.66 -8.27 -3.94
N SER A 13 8.80 -7.26 -3.78
CA SER A 13 7.52 -7.17 -4.48
C SER A 13 6.96 -5.75 -4.38
N LYS A 14 6.34 -5.27 -5.45
CA LYS A 14 5.62 -4.00 -5.51
C LYS A 14 4.10 -4.18 -5.64
N GLU A 15 3.59 -5.40 -5.40
CA GLU A 15 2.16 -5.72 -5.57
C GLU A 15 1.25 -5.14 -4.49
N GLY A 16 1.79 -4.74 -3.35
CA GLY A 16 1.01 -4.18 -2.24
C GLY A 16 1.82 -3.23 -1.36
N GLY A 17 1.12 -2.33 -0.69
CA GLY A 17 1.76 -1.34 0.19
C GLY A 17 2.51 -1.98 1.36
N VAL A 18 2.01 -3.08 1.92
CA VAL A 18 2.68 -3.78 3.04
C VAL A 18 4.05 -4.32 2.60
N GLU A 19 4.13 -4.89 1.38
CA GLU A 19 5.37 -5.40 0.81
C GLU A 19 6.40 -4.27 0.62
N VAL A 20 5.96 -3.11 0.14
CA VAL A 20 6.80 -1.92 -0.01
C VAL A 20 7.34 -1.47 1.36
N VAL A 21 6.48 -1.35 2.37
CA VAL A 21 6.89 -0.95 3.73
C VAL A 21 7.91 -1.91 4.32
N VAL A 22 7.65 -3.22 4.23
CA VAL A 22 8.57 -4.25 4.74
C VAL A 22 9.93 -4.19 4.03
N GLU A 23 9.94 -4.02 2.70
CA GLU A 23 11.19 -3.91 1.93
C GLU A 23 11.98 -2.66 2.34
N GLU A 24 11.32 -1.50 2.44
CA GLU A 24 11.95 -0.23 2.77
C GLU A 24 12.51 -0.23 4.21
N LEU A 25 11.73 -0.71 5.18
CA LEU A 25 12.18 -0.87 6.57
C LEU A 25 13.35 -1.85 6.66
N ALA A 26 13.20 -3.06 6.13
CA ALA A 26 14.21 -4.11 6.22
C ALA A 26 15.54 -3.68 5.59
N THR A 27 15.48 -3.09 4.39
CA THR A 27 16.69 -2.63 3.68
C THR A 27 17.45 -1.56 4.47
N ARG A 28 16.74 -0.59 5.07
CA ARG A 28 17.37 0.49 5.84
C ARG A 28 17.88 0.01 7.19
N LEU A 29 17.16 -0.88 7.86
CA LEU A 29 17.64 -1.49 9.11
C LEU A 29 18.93 -2.29 8.88
N VAL A 30 19.04 -3.01 7.75
CA VAL A 30 20.28 -3.69 7.37
C VAL A 30 21.41 -2.68 7.16
N LYS A 31 21.16 -1.55 6.48
CA LYS A 31 22.16 -0.48 6.30
C LYS A 31 22.62 0.14 7.62
N LYS A 32 21.74 0.16 8.64
CA LYS A 32 22.07 0.59 10.03
C LYS A 32 22.78 -0.49 10.85
N GLY A 33 23.14 -1.63 10.26
CA GLY A 33 23.89 -2.71 10.92
C GLY A 33 23.04 -3.74 11.68
N HIS A 34 21.72 -3.76 11.49
CA HIS A 34 20.88 -4.80 12.06
C HIS A 34 20.88 -6.06 11.19
N GLN A 35 20.68 -7.23 11.81
CA GLN A 35 20.38 -8.47 11.10
C GLN A 35 18.87 -8.58 10.92
N VAL A 36 18.40 -8.63 9.67
CA VAL A 36 16.98 -8.71 9.37
C VAL A 36 16.67 -9.97 8.58
N ASP A 37 15.80 -10.81 9.16
CA ASP A 37 15.25 -11.99 8.53
C ASP A 37 13.78 -11.70 8.15
N VAL A 38 13.44 -11.88 6.88
CA VAL A 38 12.08 -11.64 6.37
C VAL A 38 11.42 -12.96 5.99
N TYR A 39 10.22 -13.19 6.52
CA TYR A 39 9.47 -14.43 6.36
C TYR A 39 8.50 -14.31 5.17
N ASN A 40 8.94 -14.75 4.00
CA ASN A 40 8.12 -14.74 2.80
C ASN A 40 7.12 -15.90 2.78
N ARG A 41 5.92 -15.64 2.28
CA ARG A 41 4.90 -16.67 2.04
C ARG A 41 5.23 -17.40 0.73
N LYS A 42 5.31 -18.76 0.79
CA LYS A 42 5.37 -19.58 -0.42
C LYS A 42 3.99 -19.59 -1.07
N GLY A 43 3.90 -19.26 -2.35
CA GLY A 43 2.63 -19.23 -3.07
C GLY A 43 2.81 -18.61 -4.45
N LYS A 44 1.78 -18.66 -5.28
CA LYS A 44 1.78 -17.98 -6.57
C LYS A 44 1.54 -16.49 -6.34
N ASN A 45 2.32 -15.63 -6.99
CA ASN A 45 1.94 -14.23 -7.14
C ASN A 45 0.71 -14.13 -8.01
N VAL A 46 -0.11 -13.14 -7.72
CA VAL A 46 -1.39 -12.96 -8.40
C VAL A 46 -1.18 -12.53 -9.85
N GLN A 47 -0.03 -11.97 -10.22
CA GLN A 47 0.12 -11.26 -11.48
C GLN A 47 1.37 -11.59 -12.34
N ASP A 48 2.40 -12.20 -11.79
CA ASP A 48 3.59 -12.53 -12.59
C ASP A 48 4.14 -13.94 -12.34
N LYS A 49 3.81 -14.85 -13.26
CA LYS A 49 4.30 -16.23 -13.23
C LYS A 49 5.82 -16.36 -13.41
N ASN A 50 6.47 -15.35 -14.02
CA ASN A 50 7.92 -15.35 -14.25
C ASN A 50 8.67 -14.82 -13.03
N ALA A 51 8.19 -13.77 -12.38
CA ALA A 51 8.70 -13.30 -11.09
C ALA A 51 8.60 -14.38 -10.01
N ASP A 52 7.55 -15.21 -10.03
CA ASP A 52 7.41 -16.35 -9.13
C ASP A 52 8.53 -17.38 -9.25
N LYS A 53 9.03 -17.66 -10.46
CA LYS A 53 10.14 -18.62 -10.66
C LYS A 53 11.47 -18.08 -10.13
N GLN A 54 11.74 -16.78 -10.31
CA GLN A 54 12.96 -16.11 -9.83
C GLN A 54 12.93 -15.93 -8.32
N ASN A 55 11.84 -15.45 -7.75
CA ASN A 55 11.70 -15.18 -6.32
C ASN A 55 11.70 -16.42 -5.43
N LYS A 56 11.33 -17.60 -5.94
CA LYS A 56 11.36 -18.87 -5.18
C LYS A 56 12.77 -19.28 -4.74
N LYS A 57 13.82 -18.80 -5.40
CA LYS A 57 15.22 -19.16 -5.14
C LYS A 57 15.99 -18.12 -4.32
N ILE A 58 15.38 -16.95 -4.06
CA ILE A 58 16.06 -15.86 -3.35
C ILE A 58 16.17 -16.23 -1.87
N LYS A 59 17.38 -16.40 -1.39
CA LYS A 59 17.71 -16.58 0.04
C LYS A 59 18.21 -15.30 0.70
N ASN A 60 18.78 -14.40 -0.09
CA ASN A 60 19.28 -13.10 0.37
C ASN A 60 18.90 -12.02 -0.64
N TYR A 61 18.48 -10.86 -0.14
CA TYR A 61 18.10 -9.72 -0.94
C TYR A 61 18.53 -8.43 -0.23
N LYS A 62 19.42 -7.64 -0.84
CA LYS A 62 19.95 -6.38 -0.25
C LYS A 62 20.45 -6.54 1.20
N GLY A 63 21.12 -7.65 1.53
CA GLY A 63 21.57 -7.98 2.88
C GLY A 63 20.50 -8.58 3.81
N ILE A 64 19.27 -8.65 3.37
CA ILE A 64 18.15 -9.26 4.11
C ILE A 64 18.15 -10.76 3.87
N LYS A 65 18.07 -11.57 4.93
CA LYS A 65 17.87 -13.00 4.81
C LYS A 65 16.40 -13.32 4.56
N ILE A 66 16.11 -14.04 3.48
CA ILE A 66 14.76 -14.45 3.11
C ILE A 66 14.48 -15.88 3.57
N ILE A 67 13.45 -16.04 4.39
CA ILE A 67 12.97 -17.31 4.90
C ILE A 67 11.61 -17.60 4.28
N THR A 68 11.55 -18.57 3.35
CA THR A 68 10.28 -18.93 2.70
C THR A 68 9.52 -19.96 3.53
N ILE A 69 8.31 -19.62 3.91
CA ILE A 69 7.40 -20.46 4.68
C ILE A 69 6.40 -21.16 3.75
N PRO A 70 6.26 -22.49 3.84
CA PRO A 70 5.27 -23.22 3.05
C PRO A 70 3.85 -22.82 3.45
N THR A 71 2.93 -22.88 2.47
CA THR A 71 1.51 -22.67 2.68
C THR A 71 0.71 -23.41 1.63
N ILE A 72 -0.60 -23.52 1.82
CA ILE A 72 -1.53 -24.12 0.87
C ILE A 72 -2.14 -23.05 -0.05
N ASN A 73 -2.52 -23.46 -1.27
CA ASN A 73 -3.02 -22.53 -2.28
C ASN A 73 -4.56 -22.40 -2.20
N LYS A 74 -5.11 -22.07 -1.02
CA LYS A 74 -6.54 -21.84 -0.78
C LYS A 74 -6.75 -20.45 -0.17
N LYS A 75 -7.70 -19.67 -0.74
CA LYS A 75 -8.03 -18.30 -0.31
C LYS A 75 -8.28 -18.25 1.21
N GLY A 76 -7.55 -17.38 1.91
CA GLY A 76 -7.65 -17.19 3.36
C GLY A 76 -6.87 -18.19 4.20
N LEU A 77 -6.89 -19.48 3.87
CA LEU A 77 -6.11 -20.51 4.58
C LEU A 77 -4.61 -20.39 4.35
N ASP A 78 -4.21 -19.86 3.19
CA ASP A 78 -2.80 -19.59 2.88
C ASP A 78 -2.16 -18.63 3.89
N ALA A 79 -2.88 -17.57 4.27
CA ALA A 79 -2.42 -16.59 5.24
C ALA A 79 -2.36 -17.17 6.66
N LEU A 80 -3.36 -17.94 7.03
CA LEU A 80 -3.45 -18.56 8.36
C LEU A 80 -2.31 -19.57 8.58
N ILE A 81 -2.13 -20.53 7.66
CA ILE A 81 -1.07 -21.54 7.76
C ILE A 81 0.32 -20.89 7.72
N TYR A 82 0.50 -19.91 6.84
CA TYR A 82 1.74 -19.15 6.81
C TYR A 82 2.03 -18.49 8.16
N SER A 83 1.06 -17.75 8.73
CA SER A 83 1.25 -17.03 10.00
C SER A 83 1.57 -17.99 11.16
N PHE A 84 0.90 -19.13 11.20
CA PHE A 84 1.15 -20.17 12.20
C PHE A 84 2.58 -20.73 12.11
N LEU A 85 2.96 -21.22 10.92
CA LEU A 85 4.28 -21.81 10.71
C LEU A 85 5.42 -20.79 10.84
N ALA A 86 5.20 -19.54 10.40
CA ALA A 86 6.16 -18.46 10.56
C ALA A 86 6.38 -18.14 12.04
N SER A 87 5.31 -18.04 12.82
CA SER A 87 5.40 -17.77 14.27
C SER A 87 6.14 -18.89 15.03
N ILE A 88 5.83 -20.16 14.74
CA ILE A 88 6.57 -21.29 15.32
C ILE A 88 8.05 -21.22 14.94
N LYS A 89 8.37 -21.02 13.67
CA LYS A 89 9.76 -20.96 13.22
C LYS A 89 10.53 -19.79 13.83
N ALA A 90 9.87 -18.66 14.02
CA ALA A 90 10.48 -17.45 14.56
C ALA A 90 10.91 -17.60 16.03
N ILE A 91 10.20 -18.35 16.87
CA ILE A 91 10.57 -18.55 18.28
C ILE A 91 11.96 -19.19 18.45
N PHE A 92 12.39 -20.01 17.48
CA PHE A 92 13.72 -20.65 17.50
C PHE A 92 14.83 -19.77 16.89
N GLY A 93 14.50 -18.61 16.33
CA GLY A 93 15.41 -17.77 15.55
C GLY A 93 16.37 -16.91 16.38
N LYS A 94 16.31 -16.90 17.71
CA LYS A 94 17.08 -16.02 18.62
C LYS A 94 16.98 -14.54 18.21
N TYR A 95 15.75 -14.08 17.89
CA TYR A 95 15.47 -12.68 17.55
C TYR A 95 15.33 -11.83 18.81
N ASP A 96 15.81 -10.59 18.73
CA ASP A 96 15.59 -9.56 19.73
C ASP A 96 14.16 -9.01 19.61
N VAL A 97 13.63 -8.92 18.36
CA VAL A 97 12.30 -8.39 18.06
C VAL A 97 11.63 -9.24 16.96
N LEU A 98 10.36 -9.55 17.17
CA LEU A 98 9.46 -10.09 16.15
C LEU A 98 8.49 -9.01 15.73
N HIS A 99 8.63 -8.49 14.51
CA HIS A 99 7.79 -7.45 13.97
C HIS A 99 6.74 -8.03 13.03
N TYR A 100 5.49 -7.98 13.44
CA TYR A 100 4.35 -8.46 12.66
C TYR A 100 3.69 -7.33 11.88
N HIS A 101 3.30 -7.62 10.65
CA HIS A 101 2.62 -6.68 9.77
C HIS A 101 1.22 -7.20 9.42
N ALA A 102 0.22 -6.32 9.51
CA ALA A 102 -1.20 -6.56 9.27
C ALA A 102 -1.91 -7.45 10.32
N GLU A 103 -3.18 -7.15 10.55
CA GLU A 103 -4.03 -7.75 11.59
C GLU A 103 -4.17 -9.27 11.46
N GLY A 104 -4.27 -9.79 10.22
CA GLY A 104 -4.48 -11.22 9.98
C GLY A 104 -3.36 -12.11 10.52
N SER A 105 -2.11 -11.64 10.54
CA SER A 105 -0.98 -12.37 11.09
C SER A 105 -0.96 -12.36 12.63
N CYS A 106 -1.58 -11.36 13.23
CA CYS A 106 -1.63 -11.16 14.67
C CYS A 106 -2.46 -12.23 15.40
N ALA A 107 -3.28 -12.99 14.68
CA ALA A 107 -4.00 -14.14 15.26
C ALA A 107 -3.06 -15.21 15.86
N MET A 108 -1.76 -15.16 15.54
CA MET A 108 -0.76 -16.13 16.04
C MET A 108 0.18 -15.54 17.10
N LEU A 109 -0.04 -14.32 17.59
CA LEU A 109 0.83 -13.64 18.56
C LEU A 109 0.93 -14.34 19.92
N TRP A 110 -0.06 -15.14 20.29
CA TRP A 110 -0.02 -15.95 21.51
C TRP A 110 1.16 -16.94 21.52
N ILE A 111 1.63 -17.39 20.33
CA ILE A 111 2.76 -18.31 20.20
C ILE A 111 4.05 -17.63 20.69
N PRO A 112 4.56 -16.55 20.07
CA PRO A 112 5.78 -15.90 20.54
C PRO A 112 5.63 -15.28 21.94
N HIS A 113 4.43 -14.86 22.34
CA HIS A 113 4.17 -14.36 23.69
C HIS A 113 4.45 -15.42 24.77
N LEU A 114 4.03 -16.68 24.57
CA LEU A 114 4.35 -17.78 25.48
C LEU A 114 5.86 -18.01 25.67
N PHE A 115 6.66 -17.68 24.67
CA PHE A 115 8.13 -17.76 24.71
C PHE A 115 8.79 -16.43 25.10
N LYS A 116 8.04 -15.51 25.67
CA LYS A 116 8.52 -14.19 26.17
C LYS A 116 9.34 -13.43 25.11
N LYS A 117 8.90 -13.52 23.83
CA LYS A 117 9.53 -12.75 22.74
C LYS A 117 8.98 -11.34 22.72
N LYS A 118 9.83 -10.35 22.43
CA LYS A 118 9.39 -8.99 22.16
C LYS A 118 8.62 -8.93 20.84
N ILE A 119 7.39 -8.45 20.89
CA ILE A 119 6.45 -8.43 19.77
C ILE A 119 6.09 -6.98 19.47
N VAL A 120 6.43 -6.53 18.26
CA VAL A 120 5.97 -5.25 17.70
C VAL A 120 5.01 -5.55 16.55
N VAL A 121 3.95 -4.77 16.44
CA VAL A 121 2.93 -4.93 15.39
C VAL A 121 2.77 -3.62 14.64
N THR A 122 2.77 -3.66 13.30
CA THR A 122 2.32 -2.54 12.47
C THR A 122 0.95 -2.85 11.86
N ILE A 123 -0.05 -2.04 12.20
CA ILE A 123 -1.40 -2.05 11.63
C ILE A 123 -1.42 -1.11 10.43
N HIS A 124 -1.56 -1.68 9.23
CA HIS A 124 -1.55 -0.92 7.96
C HIS A 124 -2.90 -0.31 7.57
N GLY A 125 -3.86 -0.31 8.46
CA GLY A 125 -5.23 0.11 8.27
C GLY A 125 -6.18 -0.96 8.81
N LEU A 126 -7.45 -0.63 8.99
CA LEU A 126 -8.46 -1.55 9.51
C LEU A 126 -8.90 -2.51 8.39
N ASP A 127 -8.15 -3.58 8.19
CA ASP A 127 -8.35 -4.52 7.07
C ASP A 127 -9.75 -5.15 7.04
N TRP A 128 -10.41 -5.28 8.19
CA TRP A 128 -11.75 -5.82 8.29
C TRP A 128 -12.84 -4.94 7.65
N GLN A 129 -12.56 -3.66 7.38
CA GLN A 129 -13.47 -2.75 6.66
C GLN A 129 -13.49 -2.99 5.15
N ARG A 130 -12.51 -3.72 4.61
CA ARG A 130 -12.39 -3.92 3.16
C ARG A 130 -13.45 -4.88 2.64
N SER A 131 -14.12 -4.52 1.56
CA SER A 131 -15.22 -5.25 0.93
C SER A 131 -14.89 -6.68 0.48
N LYS A 132 -13.61 -6.98 0.24
CA LYS A 132 -13.14 -8.32 -0.18
C LYS A 132 -13.30 -9.41 0.89
N TRP A 133 -13.53 -9.04 2.15
CA TRP A 133 -13.62 -9.96 3.25
C TRP A 133 -15.09 -10.28 3.57
N GLY A 134 -15.48 -11.53 3.41
CA GLY A 134 -16.79 -12.03 3.87
C GLY A 134 -16.80 -12.33 5.37
N GLY A 135 -17.98 -12.59 5.94
CA GLY A 135 -18.22 -12.65 7.38
C GLY A 135 -17.21 -13.43 8.23
N PHE A 136 -16.74 -14.61 7.79
CA PHE A 136 -15.74 -15.39 8.55
C PHE A 136 -14.37 -14.71 8.52
N ALA A 137 -13.92 -14.21 7.36
CA ALA A 137 -12.61 -13.56 7.24
C ALA A 137 -12.56 -12.25 8.02
N THR A 138 -13.66 -11.48 8.03
CA THR A 138 -13.79 -10.28 8.86
C THR A 138 -13.70 -10.61 10.36
N LYS A 139 -14.37 -11.67 10.82
CA LYS A 139 -14.27 -12.14 12.21
C LYS A 139 -12.83 -12.56 12.57
N TYR A 140 -12.15 -13.26 11.66
CA TYR A 140 -10.76 -13.68 11.85
C TYR A 140 -9.80 -12.47 11.95
N ILE A 141 -9.96 -11.46 11.10
CA ILE A 141 -9.14 -10.24 11.13
C ILE A 141 -9.37 -9.49 12.44
N LYS A 142 -10.63 -9.30 12.85
CA LYS A 142 -10.97 -8.68 14.16
C LYS A 142 -10.45 -9.50 15.36
N PHE A 143 -10.41 -10.82 15.24
CA PHE A 143 -9.77 -11.65 16.24
C PHE A 143 -8.26 -11.39 16.31
N GLY A 144 -7.58 -11.29 15.16
CA GLY A 144 -6.16 -10.90 15.10
C GLY A 144 -5.90 -9.52 15.71
N GLU A 145 -6.78 -8.55 15.45
CA GLU A 145 -6.71 -7.20 16.05
C GLU A 145 -6.79 -7.28 17.59
N LYS A 146 -7.76 -8.03 18.14
CA LYS A 146 -7.87 -8.25 19.59
C LYS A 146 -6.62 -8.93 20.18
N LEU A 147 -6.02 -9.87 19.45
CA LEU A 147 -4.79 -10.52 19.91
C LEU A 147 -3.58 -9.61 19.78
N ALA A 148 -3.54 -8.68 18.82
CA ALA A 148 -2.54 -7.62 18.78
C ALA A 148 -2.63 -6.74 20.02
N VAL A 149 -3.83 -6.27 20.38
CA VAL A 149 -4.06 -5.49 21.61
C VAL A 149 -3.60 -6.22 22.86
N LYS A 150 -3.85 -7.53 22.92
CA LYS A 150 -3.56 -8.35 24.11
C LYS A 150 -2.09 -8.75 24.26
N TYR A 151 -1.41 -9.06 23.16
CA TYR A 151 -0.11 -9.75 23.19
C TYR A 151 1.04 -8.97 22.56
N ALA A 152 0.78 -7.88 21.82
CA ALA A 152 1.87 -7.04 21.35
C ALA A 152 2.40 -6.16 22.48
N ASP A 153 3.73 -6.09 22.60
CA ASP A 153 4.38 -5.14 23.51
C ASP A 153 4.11 -3.72 22.98
N GLU A 154 4.33 -3.49 21.68
CA GLU A 154 4.13 -2.21 21.03
C GLU A 154 3.31 -2.33 19.74
N ILE A 155 2.45 -1.35 19.47
CA ILE A 155 1.62 -1.28 18.26
C ILE A 155 1.91 0.03 17.52
N ILE A 156 2.28 -0.09 16.24
CA ILE A 156 2.48 1.02 15.33
C ILE A 156 1.25 1.14 14.43
N VAL A 157 0.75 2.34 14.22
CA VAL A 157 -0.37 2.66 13.32
C VAL A 157 0.01 3.76 12.35
N LEU A 158 -0.62 3.80 11.17
CA LEU A 158 -0.23 4.66 10.06
C LEU A 158 -1.08 5.93 9.93
N SER A 159 -2.23 6.01 10.63
CA SER A 159 -3.11 7.18 10.61
C SER A 159 -3.59 7.55 12.03
N LYS A 160 -3.90 8.82 12.23
CA LYS A 160 -4.47 9.31 13.49
C LYS A 160 -5.85 8.72 13.76
N GLY A 161 -6.64 8.48 12.71
CA GLY A 161 -7.94 7.83 12.83
C GLY A 161 -7.82 6.40 13.40
N VAL A 162 -6.85 5.61 12.93
CA VAL A 162 -6.57 4.29 13.49
C VAL A 162 -6.03 4.39 14.92
N GLN A 163 -5.17 5.36 15.22
CA GLN A 163 -4.70 5.61 16.59
C GLN A 163 -5.86 5.88 17.55
N LYS A 164 -6.76 6.78 17.16
CA LYS A 164 -7.96 7.11 17.93
C LYS A 164 -8.86 5.88 18.09
N TYR A 165 -9.07 5.10 17.04
CA TYR A 165 -9.86 3.86 17.08
C TYR A 165 -9.33 2.88 18.14
N PHE A 166 -8.02 2.62 18.18
CA PHE A 166 -7.43 1.72 19.18
C PHE A 166 -7.59 2.27 20.60
N LYS A 167 -7.45 3.58 20.80
CA LYS A 167 -7.67 4.22 22.09
C LYS A 167 -9.12 4.11 22.54
N ASP A 168 -10.06 4.46 21.67
CA ASP A 168 -11.49 4.51 22.02
C ASP A 168 -12.08 3.09 22.19
N THR A 169 -11.66 2.12 21.34
CA THR A 169 -12.25 0.78 21.33
C THR A 169 -11.63 -0.14 22.36
N TYR A 170 -10.33 -0.03 22.60
CA TYR A 170 -9.57 -0.96 23.41
C TYR A 170 -8.84 -0.34 24.59
N ASN A 171 -8.91 0.98 24.74
CA ASN A 171 -8.09 1.78 25.68
C ASN A 171 -6.58 1.44 25.51
N ARG A 172 -6.13 1.15 24.28
CA ARG A 172 -4.75 0.79 23.94
C ARG A 172 -4.04 1.97 23.29
N ASP A 173 -2.95 2.42 23.90
CA ASP A 173 -2.05 3.42 23.29
C ASP A 173 -1.25 2.78 22.16
N THR A 174 -1.00 3.54 21.11
CA THR A 174 -0.28 3.10 19.90
C THR A 174 0.65 4.20 19.42
N HIS A 175 1.70 3.81 18.70
CA HIS A 175 2.68 4.74 18.12
C HIS A 175 2.25 5.11 16.70
N PHE A 176 2.09 6.41 16.48
CA PHE A 176 1.78 6.92 15.14
C PHE A 176 3.07 7.13 14.36
N ILE A 177 3.35 6.23 13.39
CA ILE A 177 4.50 6.30 12.49
C ILE A 177 4.00 6.14 11.06
N GLN A 178 4.07 7.20 10.28
CA GLN A 178 3.62 7.23 8.88
C GLN A 178 4.59 6.47 7.96
N ASN A 179 4.11 6.07 6.77
CA ASN A 179 5.02 5.56 5.75
C ASN A 179 5.87 6.68 5.15
N GLY A 180 7.03 6.32 4.64
CA GLY A 180 7.88 7.21 3.86
C GLY A 180 7.62 7.09 2.35
N VAL A 181 8.31 7.94 1.60
CA VAL A 181 8.37 7.87 0.14
C VAL A 181 9.83 8.06 -0.31
N ASN A 182 10.18 7.43 -1.41
CA ASN A 182 11.50 7.59 -2.03
C ASN A 182 11.52 8.81 -2.95
N LYS A 183 12.72 9.35 -3.20
CA LYS A 183 12.92 10.33 -4.27
C LYS A 183 12.51 9.73 -5.61
N PRO A 184 11.79 10.47 -6.45
CA PRO A 184 11.31 9.99 -7.75
C PRO A 184 12.45 9.83 -8.75
N VAL A 185 12.25 8.93 -9.72
CA VAL A 185 13.12 8.80 -10.90
C VAL A 185 12.39 9.43 -12.09
N ILE A 186 12.67 10.70 -12.35
CA ILE A 186 12.03 11.44 -13.45
C ILE A 186 12.43 10.84 -14.78
N SER A 187 11.46 10.44 -15.59
CA SER A 187 11.64 9.73 -16.84
C SER A 187 10.79 10.33 -17.97
N LYS A 188 11.36 10.37 -19.18
CA LYS A 188 10.61 10.76 -20.38
C LYS A 188 9.64 9.65 -20.78
N ALA A 189 8.55 10.02 -21.48
CA ALA A 189 7.57 9.08 -22.01
C ALA A 189 8.13 8.32 -23.22
N GLU A 190 8.74 7.16 -22.99
CA GLU A 190 9.30 6.30 -24.05
C GLU A 190 8.50 5.00 -24.19
N GLU A 191 8.46 4.18 -23.13
CA GLU A 191 7.72 2.92 -23.12
C GLU A 191 6.22 3.15 -23.17
N ILE A 192 5.71 4.11 -22.40
CA ILE A 192 4.28 4.43 -22.35
C ILE A 192 3.79 5.02 -23.67
N LYS A 193 4.65 5.78 -24.39
CA LYS A 193 4.36 6.26 -25.73
C LYS A 193 4.23 5.10 -26.72
N LYS A 194 5.19 4.17 -26.73
CA LYS A 194 5.18 3.00 -27.62
C LYS A 194 4.00 2.07 -27.37
N LYS A 195 3.66 1.82 -26.07
CA LYS A 195 2.65 0.82 -25.68
C LYS A 195 1.22 1.35 -25.78
N TRP A 196 0.99 2.62 -25.42
CA TRP A 196 -0.37 3.18 -25.22
C TRP A 196 -0.57 4.55 -25.85
N ASN A 197 0.41 5.06 -26.60
CA ASN A 197 0.39 6.41 -27.16
C ASN A 197 0.10 7.48 -26.10
N LEU A 198 0.86 7.40 -24.97
CA LEU A 198 0.81 8.36 -23.86
C LEU A 198 2.01 9.30 -23.93
N GLU A 199 1.74 10.58 -23.78
CA GLU A 199 2.73 11.66 -23.79
C GLU A 199 2.59 12.52 -22.53
N LYS A 200 3.55 13.41 -22.30
CA LYS A 200 3.51 14.32 -21.18
C LYS A 200 2.24 15.17 -21.19
N ASP A 201 1.62 15.28 -20.02
CA ASP A 201 0.42 16.09 -19.75
C ASP A 201 -0.83 15.70 -20.57
N ASN A 202 -0.89 14.52 -21.22
CA ASN A 202 -2.03 14.11 -22.01
C ASN A 202 -2.95 13.08 -21.36
N TYR A 203 -2.74 12.76 -20.07
CA TYR A 203 -3.60 11.79 -19.37
C TYR A 203 -3.76 12.07 -17.88
N ILE A 204 -4.88 11.57 -17.34
CA ILE A 204 -5.18 11.43 -15.93
C ILE A 204 -4.77 10.04 -15.52
N LEU A 205 -4.02 9.89 -14.42
CA LEU A 205 -3.55 8.60 -13.93
C LEU A 205 -4.32 8.15 -12.69
N PHE A 206 -4.95 7.00 -12.78
CA PHE A 206 -5.35 6.19 -11.63
C PHE A 206 -4.35 5.05 -11.45
N LEU A 207 -3.71 4.94 -10.29
CA LEU A 207 -2.77 3.85 -10.01
C LEU A 207 -3.05 3.24 -8.63
N ALA A 208 -3.70 2.09 -8.63
CA ALA A 208 -4.01 1.31 -7.44
C ALA A 208 -4.42 -0.13 -7.82
N ARG A 209 -4.60 -0.99 -6.82
CA ARG A 209 -5.27 -2.28 -7.05
C ARG A 209 -6.71 -2.04 -7.53
N ILE A 210 -7.16 -2.84 -8.48
CA ILE A 210 -8.54 -2.76 -8.98
C ILE A 210 -9.45 -3.55 -8.04
N VAL A 211 -9.93 -2.85 -7.01
CA VAL A 211 -10.83 -3.35 -5.96
C VAL A 211 -11.90 -2.28 -5.65
N PRO A 212 -13.11 -2.65 -5.21
CA PRO A 212 -14.22 -1.70 -5.02
C PRO A 212 -13.85 -0.50 -4.15
N GLU A 213 -13.15 -0.73 -3.04
CA GLU A 213 -12.77 0.30 -2.07
C GLU A 213 -11.80 1.37 -2.61
N LYS A 214 -11.25 1.18 -3.83
CA LYS A 214 -10.43 2.19 -4.51
C LYS A 214 -11.24 3.15 -5.38
N GLY A 215 -12.56 2.95 -5.49
CA GLY A 215 -13.50 3.88 -6.10
C GLY A 215 -13.31 4.12 -7.60
N LEU A 216 -12.61 3.23 -8.33
CA LEU A 216 -12.35 3.39 -9.76
C LEU A 216 -13.63 3.59 -10.59
N HIS A 217 -14.72 2.95 -10.20
CA HIS A 217 -16.02 3.10 -10.86
C HIS A 217 -16.55 4.55 -10.78
N TYR A 218 -16.36 5.24 -9.65
CA TYR A 218 -16.73 6.66 -9.53
C TYR A 218 -15.95 7.54 -10.52
N LEU A 219 -14.64 7.28 -10.66
CA LEU A 219 -13.80 8.04 -11.60
C LEU A 219 -14.20 7.81 -13.05
N ILE A 220 -14.49 6.57 -13.43
CA ILE A 220 -14.95 6.24 -14.78
C ILE A 220 -16.28 6.94 -15.07
N ASP A 221 -17.25 6.87 -14.14
CA ASP A 221 -18.56 7.50 -14.29
C ASP A 221 -18.44 9.03 -14.40
N ALA A 222 -17.61 9.67 -13.59
CA ALA A 222 -17.36 11.10 -13.64
C ALA A 222 -16.66 11.49 -14.96
N TYR A 223 -15.61 10.75 -15.35
CA TYR A 223 -14.82 11.03 -16.54
C TYR A 223 -15.64 10.93 -17.84
N LYS A 224 -16.47 9.91 -17.98
CA LYS A 224 -17.32 9.73 -19.16
C LYS A 224 -18.30 10.89 -19.41
N GLN A 225 -18.62 11.65 -18.37
CA GLN A 225 -19.49 12.85 -18.47
C GLN A 225 -18.72 14.14 -18.77
N ILE A 226 -17.40 14.05 -19.03
CA ILE A 226 -16.54 15.20 -19.31
C ILE A 226 -16.02 15.12 -20.74
N LYS A 227 -16.09 16.25 -21.48
CA LYS A 227 -15.41 16.38 -22.75
C LYS A 227 -13.97 16.81 -22.49
N THR A 228 -13.02 15.99 -22.85
CA THR A 228 -11.59 16.27 -22.73
C THR A 228 -10.81 15.43 -23.74
N ASP A 229 -9.67 15.95 -24.17
CA ASP A 229 -8.68 15.26 -25.00
C ASP A 229 -7.71 14.40 -24.18
N LYS A 230 -7.67 14.61 -22.87
CA LYS A 230 -6.79 13.83 -21.97
C LYS A 230 -7.35 12.45 -21.73
N LYS A 231 -6.53 11.43 -21.92
CA LYS A 231 -6.91 10.03 -21.67
C LYS A 231 -7.06 9.75 -20.16
N LEU A 232 -7.89 8.78 -19.79
CA LEU A 232 -7.88 8.17 -18.45
C LEU A 232 -7.04 6.90 -18.49
N VAL A 233 -5.95 6.88 -17.76
CA VAL A 233 -5.06 5.72 -17.65
C VAL A 233 -5.30 5.00 -16.33
N ILE A 234 -5.68 3.73 -16.42
CA ILE A 234 -5.94 2.84 -15.29
C ILE A 234 -4.78 1.86 -15.18
N ALA A 235 -3.89 2.11 -14.21
CA ALA A 235 -2.74 1.27 -13.93
C ALA A 235 -2.97 0.45 -12.64
N GLY A 236 -2.80 -0.86 -12.74
CA GLY A 236 -2.96 -1.78 -11.62
C GLY A 236 -3.59 -3.09 -12.02
N GLY A 237 -3.65 -4.00 -11.06
CA GLY A 237 -4.20 -5.33 -11.27
C GLY A 237 -5.29 -5.69 -10.25
N ALA A 238 -6.12 -6.67 -10.59
CA ALA A 238 -7.11 -7.21 -9.68
C ALA A 238 -6.44 -8.07 -8.59
N SER A 239 -6.93 -7.96 -7.37
CA SER A 239 -6.52 -8.81 -6.25
C SER A 239 -7.74 -9.51 -5.67
N HIS A 240 -7.99 -10.74 -6.12
CA HIS A 240 -9.14 -11.56 -5.69
C HIS A 240 -10.54 -10.96 -5.96
N THR A 241 -10.67 -10.05 -6.92
CA THR A 241 -11.89 -9.32 -7.28
C THR A 241 -12.14 -9.40 -8.78
N ASN A 242 -12.20 -10.63 -9.31
CA ASN A 242 -12.39 -10.84 -10.76
C ASN A 242 -13.71 -10.25 -11.26
N ASP A 243 -14.78 -10.37 -10.49
CA ASP A 243 -16.11 -9.84 -10.86
C ASP A 243 -16.08 -8.30 -10.98
N TYR A 244 -15.45 -7.63 -10.04
CA TYR A 244 -15.27 -6.18 -10.10
C TYR A 244 -14.39 -5.77 -11.29
N LEU A 245 -13.30 -6.51 -11.56
CA LEU A 245 -12.48 -6.25 -12.76
C LEU A 245 -13.31 -6.41 -14.04
N GLN A 246 -14.19 -7.39 -14.12
CA GLN A 246 -15.06 -7.57 -15.29
C GLN A 246 -16.07 -6.44 -15.41
N SER A 247 -16.67 -5.97 -14.31
CA SER A 247 -17.55 -4.80 -14.34
C SER A 247 -16.82 -3.54 -14.81
N ILE A 248 -15.59 -3.29 -14.34
CA ILE A 248 -14.76 -2.18 -14.82
C ILE A 248 -14.49 -2.29 -16.34
N LYS A 249 -14.10 -3.48 -16.82
CA LYS A 249 -13.90 -3.70 -18.27
C LYS A 249 -15.15 -3.43 -19.09
N GLN A 250 -16.31 -3.81 -18.58
CA GLN A 250 -17.58 -3.52 -19.23
C GLN A 250 -17.89 -2.02 -19.27
N MET A 251 -17.62 -1.30 -18.16
CA MET A 251 -17.83 0.15 -18.08
C MET A 251 -17.00 0.92 -19.12
N ILE A 252 -15.77 0.48 -19.40
CA ILE A 252 -14.84 1.20 -20.29
C ILE A 252 -14.94 0.78 -21.77
N LYS A 253 -15.66 -0.30 -22.08
CA LYS A 253 -15.66 -0.94 -23.40
C LYS A 253 -16.01 0.02 -24.57
N SER A 254 -16.80 1.04 -24.32
CA SER A 254 -17.29 1.99 -25.33
C SER A 254 -16.58 3.35 -25.34
N ASP A 255 -15.45 3.48 -24.63
CA ASP A 255 -14.74 4.77 -24.54
C ASP A 255 -13.23 4.56 -24.78
N ASP A 256 -12.79 4.82 -26.01
CA ASP A 256 -11.41 4.64 -26.46
C ASP A 256 -10.41 5.60 -25.78
N ARG A 257 -10.91 6.61 -25.05
CA ARG A 257 -10.08 7.51 -24.26
C ARG A 257 -9.58 6.83 -22.97
N ILE A 258 -10.13 5.67 -22.59
CA ILE A 258 -9.77 4.98 -21.35
C ILE A 258 -8.83 3.82 -21.65
N VAL A 259 -7.64 3.88 -21.07
CA VAL A 259 -6.55 2.90 -21.30
C VAL A 259 -6.29 2.11 -20.04
N MET A 260 -6.37 0.77 -20.10
CA MET A 260 -5.94 -0.12 -19.03
C MET A 260 -4.54 -0.68 -19.32
N THR A 261 -3.58 -0.36 -18.47
CA THR A 261 -2.19 -0.85 -18.62
C THR A 261 -1.96 -2.21 -17.98
N GLY A 262 -2.84 -2.64 -17.06
CA GLY A 262 -2.56 -3.74 -16.15
C GLY A 262 -1.55 -3.34 -15.06
N PHE A 263 -0.94 -4.35 -14.43
CA PHE A 263 0.11 -4.10 -13.42
C PHE A 263 1.40 -3.60 -14.09
N VAL A 264 1.94 -2.51 -13.58
CA VAL A 264 3.17 -1.86 -14.05
C VAL A 264 4.17 -1.72 -12.91
N GLN A 265 5.46 -1.73 -13.24
CA GLN A 265 6.56 -1.52 -12.29
C GLN A 265 7.83 -1.01 -13.00
N GLY A 266 8.82 -0.57 -12.24
CA GLY A 266 10.11 -0.08 -12.76
C GLY A 266 9.93 1.11 -13.70
N LYS A 267 10.70 1.16 -14.78
CA LYS A 267 10.72 2.29 -15.73
C LYS A 267 9.33 2.69 -16.23
N THR A 268 8.48 1.74 -16.58
CA THR A 268 7.10 2.03 -17.03
C THR A 268 6.29 2.77 -15.96
N LEU A 269 6.46 2.41 -14.67
CA LEU A 269 5.80 3.09 -13.55
C LEU A 269 6.35 4.50 -13.36
N ASP A 270 7.68 4.65 -13.42
CA ASP A 270 8.34 5.96 -13.32
C ASP A 270 7.91 6.89 -14.45
N GLU A 271 7.80 6.39 -15.69
CA GLU A 271 7.28 7.14 -16.83
C GLU A 271 5.83 7.56 -16.62
N LEU A 272 4.96 6.69 -16.08
CA LEU A 272 3.54 7.03 -15.83
C LEU A 272 3.41 8.15 -14.79
N PHE A 273 4.16 8.12 -13.71
CA PHE A 273 4.13 9.21 -12.72
C PHE A 273 4.77 10.50 -13.25
N SER A 274 5.89 10.39 -13.99
CA SER A 274 6.64 11.55 -14.49
C SER A 274 5.89 12.40 -15.52
N ASN A 275 4.91 11.80 -16.21
CA ASN A 275 4.29 12.42 -17.38
C ASN A 275 2.77 12.61 -17.27
N CYS A 276 2.13 12.21 -16.16
CA CYS A 276 0.68 12.43 -16.02
C CYS A 276 0.35 13.90 -15.76
N TYR A 277 -0.78 14.33 -16.29
CA TYR A 277 -1.33 15.67 -16.05
C TYR A 277 -1.91 15.81 -14.64
N LEU A 278 -2.60 14.78 -14.19
CA LEU A 278 -3.29 14.71 -12.91
C LEU A 278 -3.24 13.26 -12.39
N TYR A 279 -2.98 13.10 -11.11
CA TYR A 279 -3.18 11.83 -10.41
C TYR A 279 -4.55 11.85 -9.71
N CYS A 280 -5.35 10.79 -9.86
CA CYS A 280 -6.66 10.70 -9.21
C CYS A 280 -6.77 9.43 -8.35
N LEU A 281 -7.12 9.60 -7.07
CA LEU A 281 -7.33 8.48 -6.12
C LEU A 281 -8.69 8.62 -5.41
N PRO A 282 -9.78 8.06 -5.97
CA PRO A 282 -11.13 8.19 -5.46
C PRO A 282 -11.49 7.14 -4.40
N SER A 283 -10.56 6.81 -3.53
CA SER A 283 -10.71 5.72 -2.56
C SER A 283 -11.76 6.00 -1.49
N ASP A 284 -12.53 4.98 -1.12
CA ASP A 284 -13.43 5.00 0.03
C ASP A 284 -12.72 4.64 1.34
N ILE A 285 -11.66 3.83 1.25
CA ILE A 285 -10.91 3.31 2.40
C ILE A 285 -9.43 3.22 2.03
N GLU A 286 -8.60 3.79 2.89
CA GLU A 286 -7.14 3.66 2.86
C GLU A 286 -6.61 3.31 4.26
N GLY A 287 -5.39 2.79 4.32
CA GLY A 287 -4.62 2.80 5.57
C GLY A 287 -3.68 4.00 5.57
N MET A 288 -2.76 3.99 4.60
CA MET A 288 -1.96 5.13 4.19
C MET A 288 -1.57 4.91 2.72
N PRO A 289 -2.03 5.77 1.80
CA PRO A 289 -1.94 5.53 0.36
C PRO A 289 -0.52 5.80 -0.18
N ILE A 290 0.31 4.74 -0.30
CA ILE A 290 1.69 4.86 -0.81
C ILE A 290 1.69 5.41 -2.24
N SER A 291 0.78 4.99 -3.11
CA SER A 291 0.71 5.50 -4.48
C SER A 291 0.39 7.00 -4.58
N LEU A 292 -0.31 7.55 -3.59
CA LEU A 292 -0.52 9.00 -3.47
C LEU A 292 0.76 9.71 -3.06
N LEU A 293 1.49 9.16 -2.07
CA LEU A 293 2.81 9.67 -1.68
C LEU A 293 3.79 9.64 -2.87
N GLU A 294 3.80 8.54 -3.62
CA GLU A 294 4.59 8.41 -4.85
C GLU A 294 4.17 9.47 -5.87
N ALA A 295 2.89 9.60 -6.19
CA ALA A 295 2.41 10.62 -7.13
C ALA A 295 2.84 12.04 -6.73
N MET A 296 2.69 12.40 -5.46
CA MET A 296 3.10 13.70 -4.94
C MET A 296 4.62 13.88 -4.97
N SER A 297 5.42 12.81 -4.78
CA SER A 297 6.88 12.91 -4.86
C SER A 297 7.38 13.29 -6.27
N TYR A 298 6.63 12.90 -7.31
CA TYR A 298 6.87 13.34 -8.70
C TYR A 298 6.38 14.78 -8.96
N GLY A 299 5.78 15.44 -7.97
CA GLY A 299 5.22 16.78 -8.11
C GLY A 299 3.87 16.82 -8.83
N ASN A 300 3.17 15.69 -8.92
CA ASN A 300 1.88 15.63 -9.60
C ASN A 300 0.80 16.35 -8.80
N ASN A 301 -0.02 17.14 -9.50
CA ASN A 301 -1.27 17.60 -8.94
C ASN A 301 -2.18 16.39 -8.71
N CYS A 302 -2.86 16.34 -7.57
CA CYS A 302 -3.67 15.22 -7.14
C CYS A 302 -5.11 15.65 -6.90
N LEU A 303 -6.07 14.79 -7.30
CA LEU A 303 -7.48 14.87 -6.95
C LEU A 303 -7.84 13.62 -6.17
N VAL A 304 -8.23 13.75 -4.91
CA VAL A 304 -8.47 12.61 -4.01
C VAL A 304 -9.77 12.76 -3.24
N SER A 305 -10.35 11.65 -2.79
CA SER A 305 -11.50 11.71 -1.87
C SER A 305 -11.11 12.33 -0.52
N ASP A 306 -12.06 12.96 0.15
CA ASP A 306 -11.89 13.68 1.42
C ASP A 306 -11.82 12.78 2.66
N ILE A 307 -11.46 11.49 2.49
CA ILE A 307 -11.21 10.60 3.63
C ILE A 307 -9.99 11.07 4.43
N GLU A 308 -10.01 10.83 5.74
CA GLU A 308 -8.98 11.30 6.66
C GLU A 308 -7.57 10.88 6.23
N GLU A 309 -7.38 9.64 5.75
CA GLU A 309 -6.10 9.12 5.32
C GLU A 309 -5.52 9.87 4.10
N ASN A 310 -6.37 10.32 3.19
CA ASN A 310 -5.96 11.12 2.04
C ASN A 310 -5.67 12.56 2.46
N THR A 311 -6.58 13.18 3.21
CA THR A 311 -6.43 14.59 3.64
C THR A 311 -5.24 14.78 4.56
N GLN A 312 -4.93 13.79 5.43
CA GLN A 312 -3.76 13.79 6.28
C GLN A 312 -2.44 13.75 5.47
N VAL A 313 -2.44 13.03 4.35
CA VAL A 313 -1.28 12.96 3.44
C VAL A 313 -1.13 14.25 2.65
N THR A 314 -2.20 14.71 2.06
CA THR A 314 -2.15 15.81 1.09
C THR A 314 -2.15 17.20 1.71
N ASP A 315 -2.75 17.35 2.90
CA ASP A 315 -2.98 18.66 3.49
C ASP A 315 -3.63 19.62 2.46
N LYS A 316 -3.08 20.80 2.24
CA LYS A 316 -3.50 21.78 1.24
C LYS A 316 -2.91 21.58 -0.17
N TYR A 317 -2.11 20.52 -0.36
CA TYR A 317 -1.34 20.32 -1.59
C TYR A 317 -2.02 19.39 -2.60
N ALA A 318 -3.33 19.15 -2.44
CA ALA A 318 -4.15 18.46 -3.42
C ALA A 318 -5.58 19.00 -3.41
N MET A 319 -6.32 18.75 -4.49
CA MET A 319 -7.76 19.02 -4.52
C MET A 319 -8.51 17.82 -3.92
N HIS A 320 -9.54 18.11 -3.12
CA HIS A 320 -10.39 17.10 -2.50
C HIS A 320 -11.80 17.15 -3.10
N PHE A 321 -12.41 15.98 -3.18
CA PHE A 321 -13.83 15.82 -3.51
C PHE A 321 -14.49 14.94 -2.44
N LYS A 322 -15.80 15.09 -2.28
CA LYS A 322 -16.60 14.37 -1.31
C LYS A 322 -16.63 12.87 -1.64
N LYS A 323 -16.19 12.04 -0.68
CA LYS A 323 -16.15 10.59 -0.77
C LYS A 323 -17.43 10.01 -1.40
N SER A 324 -17.27 9.08 -2.36
CA SER A 324 -18.34 8.38 -3.07
C SER A 324 -19.31 9.28 -3.85
N ASP A 325 -19.02 10.57 -4.01
CA ASP A 325 -19.85 11.53 -4.74
C ASP A 325 -19.33 11.75 -6.17
N VAL A 326 -19.98 11.09 -7.14
CA VAL A 326 -19.61 11.17 -8.57
C VAL A 326 -19.80 12.59 -9.14
N ASN A 327 -20.80 13.34 -8.66
CA ASN A 327 -21.07 14.69 -9.16
C ASN A 327 -20.01 15.68 -8.67
N ASP A 328 -19.64 15.60 -7.40
CA ASP A 328 -18.56 16.43 -6.86
C ASP A 328 -17.23 16.06 -7.51
N LEU A 329 -16.91 14.76 -7.65
CA LEU A 329 -15.72 14.29 -8.37
C LEU A 329 -15.70 14.85 -9.81
N LYS A 330 -16.81 14.80 -10.52
CA LYS A 330 -16.94 15.37 -11.87
C LYS A 330 -16.66 16.88 -11.90
N SER A 331 -17.22 17.61 -10.93
CA SER A 331 -17.02 19.06 -10.81
C SER A 331 -15.55 19.39 -10.57
N LYS A 332 -14.93 18.71 -9.58
CA LYS A 332 -13.52 18.90 -9.23
C LYS A 332 -12.57 18.46 -10.35
N LEU A 333 -12.90 17.39 -11.04
CA LEU A 333 -12.13 16.93 -12.19
C LEU A 333 -12.14 17.96 -13.35
N ARG A 334 -13.29 18.62 -13.61
CA ARG A 334 -13.36 19.73 -14.56
C ARG A 334 -12.50 20.90 -14.11
N GLU A 335 -12.59 21.32 -12.85
CA GLU A 335 -11.76 22.40 -12.31
C GLU A 335 -10.26 22.10 -12.51
N CYS A 336 -9.81 20.85 -12.27
CA CYS A 336 -8.44 20.43 -12.51
C CYS A 336 -8.07 20.50 -14.00
N LEU A 337 -8.95 20.06 -14.90
CA LEU A 337 -8.72 20.06 -16.34
C LEU A 337 -8.68 21.47 -16.93
N ASP A 338 -9.43 22.41 -16.35
CA ASP A 338 -9.40 23.84 -16.69
C ASP A 338 -8.15 24.56 -16.13
N GLY A 339 -7.25 23.82 -15.44
CA GLY A 339 -6.03 24.37 -14.84
C GLY A 339 -6.26 25.18 -13.57
N LYS A 340 -7.47 25.16 -13.01
CA LYS A 340 -7.78 25.86 -11.75
C LYS A 340 -7.08 25.19 -10.58
N ASN A 341 -6.57 26.01 -9.64
CA ASN A 341 -5.91 25.55 -8.43
C ASN A 341 -4.70 24.64 -8.66
N ARG A 342 -4.04 24.75 -9.82
CA ARG A 342 -2.82 24.00 -10.08
C ARG A 342 -1.69 24.50 -9.19
N ILE A 343 -1.03 23.57 -8.51
CA ILE A 343 0.10 23.83 -7.62
C ILE A 343 1.39 23.51 -8.40
N GLU A 344 2.43 24.28 -8.19
CA GLU A 344 3.74 24.04 -8.81
C GLU A 344 4.33 22.70 -8.32
N SER A 345 4.90 21.92 -9.25
CA SER A 345 5.37 20.56 -9.00
C SER A 345 6.44 20.47 -7.91
N ASN A 346 7.37 21.44 -7.85
CA ASN A 346 8.40 21.53 -6.82
C ASN A 346 7.80 21.73 -5.43
N VAL A 347 6.74 22.54 -5.29
CA VAL A 347 6.07 22.78 -4.00
C VAL A 347 5.45 21.51 -3.46
N ILE A 348 4.81 20.70 -4.33
CA ILE A 348 4.21 19.41 -3.93
C ILE A 348 5.30 18.40 -3.55
N SER A 349 6.34 18.25 -4.40
CA SER A 349 7.39 17.27 -4.18
C SER A 349 8.22 17.59 -2.92
N ASP A 350 8.57 18.87 -2.71
CA ASP A 350 9.33 19.30 -1.54
C ASP A 350 8.56 19.04 -0.24
N TYR A 351 7.25 19.34 -0.23
CA TYR A 351 6.39 19.06 0.91
C TYR A 351 6.41 17.57 1.28
N VAL A 352 6.15 16.70 0.30
CA VAL A 352 6.00 15.27 0.60
C VAL A 352 7.34 14.61 0.92
N LEU A 353 8.42 14.95 0.21
CA LEU A 353 9.75 14.39 0.45
C LEU A 353 10.33 14.83 1.81
N LYS A 354 10.00 16.03 2.26
CA LYS A 354 10.39 16.52 3.59
C LYS A 354 9.60 15.85 4.71
N LYS A 355 8.28 15.72 4.53
CA LYS A 355 7.37 15.23 5.60
C LYS A 355 7.39 13.71 5.74
N TYR A 356 7.57 12.97 4.63
CA TYR A 356 7.43 11.52 4.56
C TYR A 356 8.77 10.85 4.20
N ASN A 357 9.75 10.99 5.07
CA ASN A 357 11.07 10.45 4.89
C ASN A 357 11.18 9.04 5.47
N TRP A 358 11.65 8.08 4.69
CA TRP A 358 11.86 6.70 5.15
C TRP A 358 12.91 6.58 6.25
N ASP A 359 13.92 7.44 6.28
CA ASP A 359 14.97 7.36 7.31
C ASP A 359 14.40 7.75 8.69
N ASP A 360 13.52 8.77 8.75
CA ASP A 360 12.78 9.13 9.96
C ASP A 360 11.84 8.00 10.42
N VAL A 361 11.17 7.33 9.47
CA VAL A 361 10.30 6.18 9.76
C VAL A 361 11.09 5.04 10.39
N VAL A 362 12.26 4.75 9.85
CA VAL A 362 13.14 3.68 10.36
C VAL A 362 13.69 4.04 11.74
N GLU A 363 14.10 5.29 11.96
CA GLU A 363 14.60 5.77 13.24
C GLU A 363 13.55 5.63 14.34
N LYS A 364 12.35 6.15 14.11
CA LYS A 364 11.21 6.00 15.04
C LYS A 364 10.87 4.54 15.29
N THR A 365 10.88 3.70 14.25
CA THR A 365 10.62 2.26 14.39
C THR A 365 11.70 1.58 15.23
N GLU A 366 12.97 1.96 15.04
CA GLU A 366 14.09 1.45 15.83
C GLU A 366 14.00 1.85 17.30
N GLU A 367 13.51 3.06 17.61
CA GLU A 367 13.23 3.50 18.98
C GLU A 367 12.18 2.60 19.64
N ILE A 368 11.10 2.26 18.95
CA ILE A 368 10.08 1.33 19.44
C ILE A 368 10.68 -0.05 19.74
N TYR A 369 11.62 -0.52 18.92
CA TYR A 369 12.31 -1.78 19.19
C TYR A 369 13.15 -1.76 20.48
N LYS A 370 13.56 -0.60 20.96
CA LYS A 370 14.38 -0.40 22.15
C LYS A 370 13.58 -0.19 23.44
N ILE A 371 12.27 0.07 23.36
CA ILE A 371 11.39 0.18 24.55
C ILE A 371 11.47 -1.16 25.31
N LYS A 372 11.70 -1.10 26.63
CA LYS A 372 11.85 -2.31 27.47
C LYS A 372 10.50 -2.87 27.91
#